data_8301f94acbfed56b6ae59bfb9a37f403
#
_entry.id   8301f94acbfed56b6ae59bfb9a37f403
#
_cell.length_a   1.000
_cell.length_b   1.000
_cell.length_c   1.000
_cell.angle_alpha   90.00
_cell.angle_beta   90.00
_cell.angle_gamma   90.00
#
_symmetry.space_group_name_H-M   'P 1'
#
loop_
_entity.id
_entity.type
_entity.pdbx_description
1 polymer ?
#
loop_
_entity_poly.entity_id
_entity_poly.type
_entity_poly.pdbx_seq_one_letter_code
_entity_poly.pdbx_strand_id
1 'polypeptide(L)'
;TGWAPSEAVWKNIIYQQQRGEIAIGSGGIFGNGFFDGRYYSVPNAHNDFIFSWIGNAAGFVGCCVVLGVLLAIIIKTFATGACSEDMLGSFICAGIGGAFMAQIFVNVGMNLRLLPVIGVTLPFYSAGGSSVLMLYICVGLVLSVYMHNTKKLFG
;
A
#
# COMPACT_ATOMS: atom_id res chain seq x y z
N THR A 1 18.99 -2.23 -29.36
CA THR A 1 17.96 -2.69 -28.43
C THR A 1 17.61 -1.53 -27.49
N GLY A 2 16.65 -0.71 -27.93
CA GLY A 2 16.41 0.66 -27.40
C GLY A 2 15.34 0.78 -26.33
N TRP A 3 15.37 0.00 -25.25
CA TRP A 3 14.42 0.17 -24.15
C TRP A 3 15.04 0.70 -22.84
N ALA A 4 16.33 1.01 -22.84
CA ALA A 4 16.94 1.67 -21.68
C ALA A 4 16.36 3.07 -21.54
N PRO A 5 15.78 3.44 -20.38
CA PRO A 5 15.30 4.78 -20.13
C PRO A 5 16.42 5.79 -20.35
N SER A 6 16.11 6.96 -20.94
CA SER A 6 17.10 8.02 -21.14
C SER A 6 17.71 8.43 -19.77
N GLU A 7 18.95 8.93 -19.77
CA GLU A 7 19.64 9.39 -18.54
C GLU A 7 18.78 10.40 -17.74
N ALA A 8 17.96 11.18 -18.43
CA ALA A 8 17.05 12.12 -17.80
C ALA A 8 15.94 11.42 -16.97
N VAL A 9 15.44 10.28 -17.47
CA VAL A 9 14.43 9.46 -16.75
C VAL A 9 15.07 8.83 -15.51
N TRP A 10 16.27 8.27 -15.62
CA TRP A 10 17.00 7.74 -14.48
C TRP A 10 17.28 8.79 -13.40
N LYS A 11 17.71 9.99 -13.79
CA LYS A 11 17.93 11.11 -12.88
C LYS A 11 16.63 11.50 -12.15
N ASN A 12 15.49 11.55 -12.85
CA ASN A 12 14.19 11.84 -12.25
C ASN A 12 13.75 10.77 -11.25
N ILE A 13 13.92 9.49 -11.58
CA ILE A 13 13.56 8.38 -10.69
C ILE A 13 14.40 8.42 -9.40
N ILE A 14 15.71 8.58 -9.53
CA ILE A 14 16.63 8.68 -8.38
C ILE A 14 16.28 9.91 -7.54
N TYR A 15 15.98 11.04 -8.17
CA TYR A 15 15.59 12.27 -7.49
C TYR A 15 14.29 12.08 -6.68
N GLN A 16 13.27 11.42 -7.23
CA GLN A 16 12.02 11.14 -6.54
C GLN A 16 12.23 10.23 -5.33
N GLN A 17 13.03 9.16 -5.46
CA GLN A 17 13.37 8.28 -4.36
C GLN A 17 14.16 8.99 -3.26
N GLN A 18 15.14 9.83 -3.62
CA GLN A 18 15.91 10.63 -2.64
C GLN A 18 15.02 11.59 -1.87
N ARG A 19 14.07 12.25 -2.56
CA ARG A 19 13.11 13.14 -1.93
C ARG A 19 12.15 12.40 -0.99
N GLY A 20 11.72 11.19 -1.37
CA GLY A 20 10.89 10.33 -0.54
C GLY A 20 11.59 9.92 0.76
N GLU A 21 12.86 9.50 0.67
CA GLU A 21 13.68 9.12 1.81
C GLU A 21 13.92 10.31 2.77
N ILE A 22 14.28 11.48 2.22
CA ILE A 22 14.47 12.71 3.01
C ILE A 22 13.14 13.11 3.68
N ALA A 23 12.01 12.95 2.99
CA ALA A 23 10.70 13.24 3.55
C ALA A 23 10.40 12.35 4.77
N ILE A 24 10.63 11.04 4.67
CA ILE A 24 10.46 10.10 5.80
C ILE A 24 11.41 10.48 6.94
N GLY A 25 12.70 10.71 6.63
CA GLY A 25 13.72 11.04 7.64
C GLY A 25 13.46 12.39 8.33
N SER A 26 12.93 13.38 7.63
CA SER A 26 12.62 14.70 8.19
C SER A 26 11.40 14.72 9.12
N GLY A 27 10.49 13.73 9.00
CA GLY A 27 9.32 13.60 9.87
C GLY A 27 9.66 13.19 11.31
N GLY A 28 10.83 12.59 11.57
CA GLY A 28 11.19 12.12 12.90
C GLY A 28 10.18 11.11 13.47
N ILE A 29 9.99 11.11 14.80
CA ILE A 29 9.10 10.15 15.48
C ILE A 29 7.62 10.58 15.35
N PHE A 30 7.32 11.87 15.50
CA PHE A 30 5.95 12.40 15.56
C PHE A 30 5.49 13.15 14.31
N GLY A 31 6.35 13.31 13.31
CA GLY A 31 6.05 14.07 12.10
C GLY A 31 6.19 15.59 12.27
N ASN A 32 6.20 16.29 11.12
CA ASN A 32 6.25 17.77 11.09
C ASN A 32 4.84 18.41 11.19
N GLY A 33 3.77 17.58 11.33
CA GLY A 33 2.40 18.03 11.38
C GLY A 33 1.79 18.25 9.99
N PHE A 34 0.46 18.12 9.90
CA PHE A 34 -0.29 18.26 8.64
C PHE A 34 -0.38 19.71 8.14
N PHE A 35 -0.04 20.72 8.96
CA PHE A 35 -0.26 22.13 8.68
C PHE A 35 1.03 22.98 8.65
N ASP A 36 2.18 22.41 8.99
CA ASP A 36 3.44 23.15 9.01
C ASP A 36 4.02 23.16 7.59
N GLY A 37 3.82 24.19 6.82
CA GLY A 37 4.12 24.35 5.38
C GLY A 37 5.54 23.97 4.88
N ARG A 38 6.26 23.16 5.59
CA ARG A 38 7.56 22.57 5.25
C ARG A 38 7.41 21.21 4.55
N TYR A 39 6.41 21.10 3.66
CA TYR A 39 6.30 19.89 2.85
C TYR A 39 7.45 19.84 1.85
N TYR A 40 8.30 18.84 1.97
CA TYR A 40 9.15 18.45 0.87
C TYR A 40 8.23 18.02 -0.27
N SER A 41 8.18 18.84 -1.33
CA SER A 41 7.39 18.52 -2.53
C SER A 41 7.97 17.25 -3.17
N VAL A 42 7.33 16.12 -2.90
CA VAL A 42 7.64 14.86 -3.56
C VAL A 42 6.77 14.81 -4.82
N PRO A 43 7.35 14.81 -6.03
CA PRO A 43 6.57 14.62 -7.25
C PRO A 43 5.84 13.27 -7.19
N ASN A 44 4.56 13.23 -7.60
CA ASN A 44 3.69 12.05 -7.53
C ASN A 44 3.41 11.49 -6.10
N ALA A 45 3.53 12.33 -5.06
CA ALA A 45 3.23 11.92 -3.68
C ALA A 45 1.82 11.34 -3.49
N HIS A 46 0.87 11.72 -4.36
CA HIS A 46 -0.52 11.29 -4.29
C HIS A 46 -0.76 9.84 -4.76
N ASN A 47 0.17 9.26 -5.51
CA ASN A 47 0.01 7.91 -6.06
C ASN A 47 0.99 6.92 -5.39
N ASP A 48 2.25 6.92 -5.84
CA ASP A 48 3.19 5.85 -5.50
C ASP A 48 4.03 6.17 -4.26
N PHE A 49 4.21 7.46 -3.94
CA PHE A 49 5.00 7.95 -2.79
C PHE A 49 4.13 8.45 -1.62
N ILE A 50 2.88 8.00 -1.53
CA ILE A 50 1.98 8.37 -0.43
C ILE A 50 2.55 7.98 0.94
N PHE A 51 3.27 6.86 1.01
CA PHE A 51 3.92 6.40 2.23
C PHE A 51 5.00 7.37 2.71
N SER A 52 5.80 7.95 1.81
CA SER A 52 6.78 8.98 2.14
C SER A 52 6.12 10.27 2.65
N TRP A 53 4.97 10.63 2.08
CA TRP A 53 4.19 11.77 2.55
C TRP A 53 3.66 11.54 3.97
N ILE A 54 3.12 10.35 4.25
CA ILE A 54 2.67 9.95 5.61
C ILE A 54 3.86 10.02 6.60
N GLY A 55 5.02 9.52 6.19
CA GLY A 55 6.24 9.60 7.00
C GLY A 55 6.67 11.03 7.33
N ASN A 56 6.51 11.97 6.41
CA ASN A 56 6.79 13.38 6.65
C ASN A 56 5.74 14.03 7.57
N ALA A 57 4.46 13.78 7.33
CA ALA A 57 3.34 14.44 8.01
C ALA A 57 3.11 13.88 9.43
N ALA A 58 3.08 12.56 9.58
CA ALA A 58 2.75 11.84 10.82
C ALA A 58 3.95 11.10 11.46
N GLY A 59 5.11 11.18 10.85
CA GLY A 59 6.34 10.59 11.35
C GLY A 59 6.35 9.07 11.35
N PHE A 60 7.31 8.50 12.09
CA PHE A 60 7.46 7.05 12.23
C PHE A 60 6.21 6.39 12.83
N VAL A 61 5.58 7.03 13.82
CA VAL A 61 4.35 6.51 14.45
C VAL A 61 3.22 6.40 13.44
N GLY A 62 3.03 7.41 12.57
CA GLY A 62 2.02 7.37 11.52
C GLY A 62 2.26 6.23 10.52
N CYS A 63 3.49 6.01 10.10
CA CYS A 63 3.85 4.88 9.25
C CYS A 63 3.52 3.53 9.91
N CYS A 64 3.85 3.36 11.19
CA CYS A 64 3.53 2.14 11.94
C CYS A 64 2.03 1.90 12.06
N VAL A 65 1.23 2.95 12.30
CA VAL A 65 -0.22 2.84 12.37
C VAL A 65 -0.80 2.41 11.02
N VAL A 66 -0.39 3.05 9.93
CA VAL A 66 -0.85 2.70 8.58
C VAL A 66 -0.49 1.26 8.22
N LEU A 67 0.75 0.84 8.44
CA LEU A 67 1.18 -0.53 8.18
C LEU A 67 0.45 -1.53 9.09
N GLY A 68 0.21 -1.18 10.36
CA GLY A 68 -0.56 -2.00 11.29
C GLY A 68 -2.00 -2.23 10.84
N VAL A 69 -2.68 -1.19 10.36
CA VAL A 69 -4.04 -1.30 9.79
C VAL A 69 -4.05 -2.17 8.53
N LEU A 70 -3.11 -1.95 7.60
CA LEU A 70 -3.00 -2.76 6.39
C LEU A 70 -2.72 -4.23 6.72
N LEU A 71 -1.84 -4.49 7.67
CA LEU A 71 -1.54 -5.86 8.13
C LEU A 71 -2.76 -6.51 8.77
N ALA A 72 -3.54 -5.77 9.57
CA ALA A 72 -4.78 -6.27 10.16
C ALA A 72 -5.81 -6.68 9.09
N ILE A 73 -5.93 -5.90 8.00
CA ILE A 73 -6.79 -6.23 6.86
C ILE A 73 -6.33 -7.53 6.20
N ILE A 74 -5.02 -7.69 5.96
CA ILE A 74 -4.45 -8.91 5.37
C ILE A 74 -4.73 -10.13 6.27
N ILE A 75 -4.45 -10.02 7.57
CA ILE A 75 -4.70 -11.10 8.53
C ILE A 75 -6.18 -11.49 8.54
N LYS A 76 -7.09 -10.51 8.54
CA LYS A 76 -8.54 -10.78 8.45
C LYS A 76 -8.92 -11.46 7.14
N THR A 77 -8.33 -11.07 6.02
CA THR A 77 -8.56 -11.70 4.72
C THR A 77 -8.13 -13.19 4.73
N PHE A 78 -6.94 -13.48 5.25
CA PHE A 78 -6.49 -14.86 5.40
C PHE A 78 -7.32 -15.67 6.40
N ALA A 79 -7.70 -15.06 7.53
CA ALA A 79 -8.56 -15.71 8.52
C ALA A 79 -9.94 -16.05 7.93
N THR A 80 -10.53 -15.17 7.12
CA THR A 80 -11.77 -15.44 6.40
C THR A 80 -11.64 -16.63 5.46
N GLY A 81 -10.53 -16.72 4.72
CA GLY A 81 -10.24 -17.85 3.84
C GLY A 81 -10.01 -19.16 4.59
N ALA A 82 -9.29 -19.10 5.72
CA ALA A 82 -9.01 -20.27 6.56
C ALA A 82 -10.27 -20.86 7.23
N CYS A 83 -11.25 -19.98 7.56
CA CYS A 83 -12.55 -20.40 8.10
C CYS A 83 -13.56 -20.81 7.02
N SER A 84 -13.22 -20.69 5.73
CA SER A 84 -14.12 -21.05 4.64
C SER A 84 -14.19 -22.56 4.46
N GLU A 85 -15.40 -23.13 4.51
CA GLU A 85 -15.62 -24.54 4.18
C GLU A 85 -15.50 -24.80 2.67
N ASP A 86 -15.68 -23.75 1.86
CA ASP A 86 -15.62 -23.82 0.41
C ASP A 86 -14.17 -23.60 -0.07
N MET A 87 -13.60 -24.59 -0.76
CA MET A 87 -12.26 -24.53 -1.30
C MET A 87 -12.05 -23.30 -2.21
N LEU A 88 -13.07 -22.94 -3.00
CA LEU A 88 -13.04 -21.75 -3.86
C LEU A 88 -12.91 -20.46 -3.05
N GLY A 89 -13.72 -20.30 -2.00
CA GLY A 89 -13.66 -19.14 -1.12
C GLY A 89 -12.29 -19.00 -0.44
N SER A 90 -11.70 -20.11 0.01
CA SER A 90 -10.37 -20.13 0.60
C SER A 90 -9.30 -19.67 -0.40
N PHE A 91 -9.31 -20.16 -1.63
CA PHE A 91 -8.35 -19.74 -2.67
C PHE A 91 -8.52 -18.28 -3.07
N ILE A 92 -9.75 -17.78 -3.17
CA ILE A 92 -10.01 -16.36 -3.47
C ILE A 92 -9.40 -15.47 -2.37
N CYS A 93 -9.66 -15.76 -1.11
CA CYS A 93 -9.12 -14.99 0.02
C CYS A 93 -7.59 -15.08 0.10
N ALA A 94 -7.01 -16.25 -0.16
CA ALA A 94 -5.55 -16.43 -0.20
C ALA A 94 -4.90 -15.62 -1.33
N GLY A 95 -5.48 -15.64 -2.52
CA GLY A 95 -5.01 -14.86 -3.67
C GLY A 95 -5.07 -13.36 -3.43
N ILE A 96 -6.20 -12.84 -2.91
CA ILE A 96 -6.38 -11.43 -2.61
C ILE A 96 -5.44 -10.98 -1.47
N GLY A 97 -5.35 -11.75 -0.40
CA GLY A 97 -4.44 -11.47 0.72
C GLY A 97 -2.98 -11.45 0.29
N GLY A 98 -2.57 -12.40 -0.55
CA GLY A 98 -1.23 -12.46 -1.14
C GLY A 98 -0.93 -11.27 -2.06
N ALA A 99 -1.90 -10.86 -2.89
CA ALA A 99 -1.77 -9.68 -3.75
C ALA A 99 -1.60 -8.40 -2.94
N PHE A 100 -2.39 -8.19 -1.89
CA PHE A 100 -2.26 -7.03 -0.99
C PHE A 100 -0.92 -7.02 -0.26
N MET A 101 -0.47 -8.17 0.23
CA MET A 101 0.84 -8.31 0.87
C MET A 101 1.97 -7.93 -0.09
N ALA A 102 1.95 -8.43 -1.32
CA ALA A 102 2.94 -8.10 -2.33
C ALA A 102 2.95 -6.61 -2.69
N GLN A 103 1.77 -5.99 -2.86
CA GLN A 103 1.65 -4.55 -3.14
C GLN A 103 2.24 -3.69 -2.00
N ILE A 104 1.94 -4.01 -0.75
CA ILE A 104 2.49 -3.29 0.41
C ILE A 104 4.01 -3.44 0.46
N PHE A 105 4.52 -4.67 0.31
CA PHE A 105 5.95 -4.95 0.34
C PHE A 105 6.70 -4.17 -0.75
N VAL A 106 6.19 -4.19 -1.98
CA VAL A 106 6.81 -3.48 -3.11
C VAL A 106 6.73 -1.97 -2.91
N ASN A 107 5.57 -1.43 -2.50
CA ASN A 107 5.41 0.01 -2.30
C ASN A 107 6.32 0.54 -1.18
N VAL A 108 6.32 -0.10 -0.01
CA VAL A 108 7.21 0.28 1.09
C VAL A 108 8.67 0.14 0.69
N GLY A 109 9.04 -0.96 0.01
CA GLY A 109 10.39 -1.20 -0.48
C GLY A 109 10.87 -0.13 -1.46
N MET A 110 9.99 0.35 -2.37
CA MET A 110 10.30 1.47 -3.27
C MET A 110 10.55 2.78 -2.50
N ASN A 111 9.71 3.07 -1.51
CA ASN A 111 9.82 4.29 -0.70
C ASN A 111 11.09 4.29 0.18
N LEU A 112 11.55 3.12 0.61
CA LEU A 112 12.79 2.93 1.38
C LEU A 112 14.04 2.71 0.49
N ARG A 113 13.94 2.86 -0.83
CA ARG A 113 15.01 2.62 -1.81
C ARG A 113 15.59 1.20 -1.81
N LEU A 114 14.87 0.24 -1.24
CA LEU A 114 15.25 -1.18 -1.28
C LEU A 114 14.88 -1.81 -2.63
N LEU A 115 13.87 -1.27 -3.30
CA LEU A 115 13.40 -1.72 -4.61
C LEU A 115 13.40 -0.57 -5.62
N PRO A 116 13.54 -0.86 -6.92
CA PRO A 116 13.40 0.14 -7.97
C PRO A 116 11.97 0.66 -8.03
N VAL A 117 11.77 1.89 -8.53
CA VAL A 117 10.43 2.48 -8.73
C VAL A 117 9.72 1.73 -9.85
N ILE A 118 8.65 1.03 -9.51
CA ILE A 118 7.82 0.23 -10.43
C ILE A 118 6.43 0.86 -10.61
N GLY A 119 6.09 1.88 -9.79
CA GLY A 119 4.79 2.54 -9.87
C GLY A 119 3.65 1.73 -9.25
N VAL A 120 3.93 0.92 -8.23
CA VAL A 120 2.92 0.15 -7.49
C VAL A 120 2.31 1.01 -6.40
N THR A 121 0.99 1.16 -6.44
CA THR A 121 0.23 1.97 -5.49
C THR A 121 0.03 1.27 -4.15
N LEU A 122 -0.04 2.03 -3.04
CA LEU A 122 -0.36 1.48 -1.73
C LEU A 122 -1.88 1.21 -1.64
N PRO A 123 -2.34 -0.01 -1.28
CA PRO A 123 -3.76 -0.31 -1.14
C PRO A 123 -4.44 0.64 -0.14
N PHE A 124 -5.66 1.07 -0.42
CA PHE A 124 -6.52 1.97 0.38
C PHE A 124 -6.04 3.42 0.53
N TYR A 125 -4.77 3.73 0.29
CA TYR A 125 -4.20 5.07 0.50
C TYR A 125 -3.90 5.82 -0.80
N SER A 126 -3.73 5.10 -1.90
CA SER A 126 -3.36 5.71 -3.17
C SER A 126 -4.58 6.14 -3.99
N ALA A 127 -4.49 7.30 -4.64
CA ALA A 127 -5.58 7.92 -5.39
C ALA A 127 -5.71 7.45 -6.86
N GLY A 128 -5.22 6.25 -7.21
CA GLY A 128 -5.36 5.70 -8.57
C GLY A 128 -6.78 5.20 -8.84
N GLY A 129 -7.51 5.79 -9.81
CA GLY A 129 -8.91 5.43 -10.08
C GLY A 129 -9.13 3.94 -10.40
N SER A 130 -8.30 3.33 -11.23
CA SER A 130 -8.35 1.89 -11.54
C SER A 130 -7.95 1.01 -10.36
N SER A 131 -6.96 1.43 -9.57
CA SER A 131 -6.51 0.71 -8.38
C SER A 131 -7.60 0.66 -7.32
N VAL A 132 -8.31 1.77 -7.11
CA VAL A 132 -9.43 1.87 -6.16
C VAL A 132 -10.58 0.96 -6.58
N LEU A 133 -10.93 0.92 -7.87
CA LEU A 133 -12.00 0.06 -8.38
C LEU A 133 -11.67 -1.42 -8.16
N MET A 134 -10.44 -1.85 -8.51
CA MET A 134 -9.99 -3.23 -8.29
C MET A 134 -10.00 -3.59 -6.80
N LEU A 135 -9.59 -2.66 -5.94
CA LEU A 135 -9.59 -2.85 -4.50
C LEU A 135 -11.00 -3.10 -3.96
N TYR A 136 -12.00 -2.29 -4.38
CA TYR A 136 -13.38 -2.50 -3.97
C TYR A 136 -13.95 -3.84 -4.46
N ILE A 137 -13.59 -4.28 -5.66
CA ILE A 137 -13.97 -5.61 -6.17
C ILE A 137 -13.36 -6.71 -5.29
N CYS A 138 -12.08 -6.62 -4.97
CA CYS A 138 -11.40 -7.58 -4.10
C CYS A 138 -12.01 -7.64 -2.69
N VAL A 139 -12.28 -6.49 -2.09
CA VAL A 139 -12.94 -6.41 -0.78
C VAL A 139 -14.35 -6.99 -0.84
N GLY A 140 -15.12 -6.69 -1.90
CA GLY A 140 -16.45 -7.25 -2.13
C GLY A 140 -16.45 -8.77 -2.21
N LEU A 141 -15.46 -9.37 -2.90
CA LEU A 141 -15.29 -10.82 -2.96
C LEU A 141 -14.98 -11.43 -1.59
N VAL A 142 -14.06 -10.84 -0.83
CA VAL A 142 -13.75 -11.31 0.53
C VAL A 142 -14.96 -11.22 1.45
N LEU A 143 -15.73 -10.12 1.39
CA LEU A 143 -16.96 -9.97 2.16
C LEU A 143 -18.03 -10.98 1.74
N SER A 144 -18.15 -11.30 0.46
CA SER A 144 -19.07 -12.33 -0.04
C SER A 144 -18.74 -13.70 0.55
N VAL A 145 -17.46 -14.09 0.58
CA VAL A 145 -16.99 -15.32 1.21
C VAL A 145 -17.29 -15.32 2.71
N TYR A 146 -17.02 -14.20 3.39
CA TYR A 146 -17.30 -14.05 4.82
C TYR A 146 -18.79 -14.21 5.14
N MET A 147 -19.67 -13.56 4.38
CA MET A 147 -21.11 -13.64 4.58
C MET A 147 -21.68 -15.04 4.31
N HIS A 148 -21.13 -15.73 3.31
CA HIS A 148 -21.56 -17.11 2.98
C HIS A 148 -21.21 -18.09 4.10
N ASN A 149 -20.05 -17.91 4.71
CA ASN A 149 -19.61 -18.69 5.88
C ASN A 149 -20.48 -18.42 7.12
N THR A 150 -20.83 -17.15 7.36
CA THR A 150 -21.60 -16.76 8.56
C THR A 150 -23.04 -17.28 8.50
N LYS A 151 -23.63 -17.35 7.32
CA LYS A 151 -25.01 -17.90 7.16
C LYS A 151 -25.13 -19.37 7.55
N LYS A 152 -24.08 -20.16 7.37
CA LYS A 152 -24.08 -21.60 7.76
C LYS A 152 -23.89 -21.80 9.26
N LEU A 153 -23.39 -20.82 10.01
CA LEU A 153 -23.23 -20.88 11.47
C LEU A 153 -24.54 -20.59 12.24
N PHE A 154 -25.54 -19.99 11.58
CA PHE A 154 -26.81 -19.58 12.18
C PHE A 154 -28.04 -20.20 11.51
N GLY A 155 -27.86 -21.15 10.57
CA GLY A 155 -28.93 -21.83 9.82
C GLY A 155 -29.07 -23.32 10.17
#